data_ef3332d8802c24b9cdbf427ffcd7004d
#
_entry.id   ef3332d8802c24b9cdbf427ffcd7004d
#
_cell.length_a   1.000
_cell.length_b   1.000
_cell.length_c   1.000
_cell.angle_alpha   90.00
_cell.angle_beta   90.00
_cell.angle_gamma   90.00
#
_symmetry.space_group_name_H-M   'P 1'
#
loop_
_entity.id
_entity.type
_entity.pdbx_description
1 polymer ?
#
loop_
_entity_poly.entity_id
_entity_poly.type
_entity_poly.pdbx_seq_one_letter_code
_entity_poly.pdbx_strand_id
1 'polypeptide(L)'
;MSGSTRPARARRTARRVVSLDRISPTWRDVQGYAAQVPATGAKLAPAFPHAARPEGAEAQWVSWRGDVVECAVWWGPLVETAGRTATVLRPGSDAMTLTESDAEGADPPLESLGALGGYLYEPDRAVIRAGLTGALARLVGGAELDDGVGYVSAAAPLDVPWAHRYTVVEAMPWNVKAVRGWLRSRGVGRLTIKKRGVSLEPEAVRRQLRLSGSSEATVALTRVAGQTVAVMVDPAW
;
A
#
# COMPACT_ATOMS: atom_id res chain seq x y z
N MET A 1 18.02 -49.92 2.34
CA MET A 1 18.00 -48.68 1.53
C MET A 1 17.11 -47.67 2.23
N SER A 2 17.72 -46.77 3.02
CA SER A 2 17.02 -45.79 3.85
C SER A 2 17.02 -44.46 3.12
N GLY A 3 15.83 -44.05 2.64
CA GLY A 3 15.63 -42.77 2.01
C GLY A 3 15.41 -41.67 3.05
N SER A 4 16.39 -40.78 3.21
CA SER A 4 16.32 -39.61 4.06
C SER A 4 15.52 -38.51 3.36
N THR A 5 14.31 -38.25 3.85
CA THR A 5 13.49 -37.10 3.42
C THR A 5 13.93 -35.85 4.19
N ARG A 6 14.61 -34.93 3.52
CA ARG A 6 14.95 -33.61 4.08
C ARG A 6 13.65 -32.77 4.22
N PRO A 7 13.39 -32.18 5.38
CA PRO A 7 12.27 -31.26 5.50
C PRO A 7 12.54 -29.95 4.74
N ALA A 8 11.53 -29.52 3.95
CA ALA A 8 11.56 -28.24 3.25
C ALA A 8 11.65 -27.08 4.27
N ARG A 9 12.71 -26.30 4.19
CA ARG A 9 12.88 -25.07 4.97
C ARG A 9 11.77 -24.09 4.58
N ALA A 10 10.85 -23.84 5.48
CA ALA A 10 9.93 -22.72 5.40
C ALA A 10 10.74 -21.42 5.30
N ARG A 11 10.65 -20.72 4.18
CA ARG A 11 11.18 -19.36 4.04
C ARG A 11 10.33 -18.44 4.94
N ARG A 12 10.81 -18.21 6.16
CA ARG A 12 10.39 -17.05 6.94
C ARG A 12 10.83 -15.83 6.15
N THR A 13 9.86 -15.06 5.63
CA THR A 13 10.06 -13.70 5.15
C THR A 13 10.45 -12.85 6.37
N ALA A 14 11.72 -12.86 6.71
CA ALA A 14 12.27 -11.92 7.66
C ALA A 14 12.06 -10.53 7.07
N ARG A 15 11.26 -9.72 7.74
CA ARG A 15 11.16 -8.28 7.50
C ARG A 15 12.61 -7.77 7.60
N ARG A 16 13.23 -7.42 6.47
CA ARG A 16 14.57 -6.84 6.45
C ARG A 16 14.47 -5.49 7.17
N VAL A 17 14.80 -5.47 8.44
CA VAL A 17 15.09 -4.23 9.17
C VAL A 17 16.39 -3.72 8.56
N VAL A 18 16.32 -2.67 7.77
CA VAL A 18 17.51 -1.97 7.27
C VAL A 18 18.07 -1.22 8.47
N SER A 19 19.12 -1.76 9.08
CA SER A 19 19.90 -1.03 10.08
C SER A 19 20.68 0.05 9.33
N LEU A 20 20.38 1.31 9.59
CA LEU A 20 21.05 2.46 8.99
C LEU A 20 22.54 2.54 9.37
N ASP A 21 22.95 1.85 10.44
CA ASP A 21 24.35 1.73 10.87
C ASP A 21 25.14 0.68 10.08
N ARG A 22 24.45 -0.13 9.25
CA ARG A 22 25.05 -1.24 8.47
C ARG A 22 25.15 -0.95 6.98
N ILE A 23 24.76 0.23 6.55
CA ILE A 23 24.98 0.73 5.18
C ILE A 23 26.35 1.38 5.09
N SER A 24 26.91 1.53 3.89
CA SER A 24 28.18 2.22 3.66
C SER A 24 27.99 3.24 2.53
N PRO A 25 28.26 4.54 2.77
CA PRO A 25 28.57 5.15 4.08
C PRO A 25 27.42 4.97 5.09
N THR A 26 27.72 5.07 6.39
CA THR A 26 26.67 5.00 7.43
C THR A 26 25.72 6.19 7.33
N TRP A 27 24.51 6.06 7.85
CA TRP A 27 23.55 7.16 7.85
C TRP A 27 24.09 8.41 8.57
N ARG A 28 24.87 8.18 9.63
CA ARG A 28 25.55 9.27 10.35
C ARG A 28 26.57 9.99 9.47
N ASP A 29 27.33 9.26 8.66
CA ASP A 29 28.31 9.85 7.74
C ASP A 29 27.58 10.69 6.67
N VAL A 30 26.49 10.17 6.11
CA VAL A 30 25.64 10.89 5.13
C VAL A 30 25.14 12.22 5.71
N GLN A 31 24.63 12.20 6.94
CA GLN A 31 24.20 13.42 7.63
C GLN A 31 25.38 14.39 7.87
N GLY A 32 26.56 13.85 8.19
CA GLY A 32 27.79 14.65 8.31
C GLY A 32 28.19 15.31 7.01
N TYR A 33 28.04 14.63 5.88
CA TYR A 33 28.28 15.22 4.54
C TYR A 33 27.25 16.32 4.23
N ALA A 34 25.98 16.08 4.51
CA ALA A 34 24.91 17.06 4.27
C ALA A 34 25.09 18.34 5.11
N ALA A 35 25.69 18.22 6.31
CA ALA A 35 26.01 19.39 7.14
C ALA A 35 27.15 20.26 6.55
N GLN A 36 28.05 19.64 5.75
CA GLN A 36 29.18 20.34 5.13
C GLN A 36 28.86 20.80 3.71
N VAL A 37 28.05 20.05 2.99
CA VAL A 37 27.64 20.32 1.60
C VAL A 37 26.12 20.43 1.55
N PRO A 38 25.56 21.64 1.60
CA PRO A 38 24.10 21.84 1.68
C PRO A 38 23.33 21.18 0.54
N ALA A 39 23.84 21.17 -0.68
CA ALA A 39 23.23 20.50 -1.83
C ALA A 39 23.60 19.02 -1.84
N THR A 40 23.07 18.26 -0.90
CA THR A 40 23.31 16.81 -0.77
C THR A 40 22.06 16.00 -1.08
N GLY A 41 22.23 14.89 -1.80
CA GLY A 41 21.20 13.87 -2.02
C GLY A 41 21.73 12.48 -1.67
N ALA A 42 20.91 11.65 -1.06
CA ALA A 42 21.27 10.28 -0.70
C ALA A 42 20.22 9.28 -1.17
N LYS A 43 20.65 8.28 -1.96
CA LYS A 43 19.82 7.16 -2.37
C LYS A 43 19.86 6.06 -1.30
N LEU A 44 18.69 5.66 -0.82
CA LEU A 44 18.49 4.68 0.25
C LEU A 44 17.54 3.56 -0.18
N ALA A 45 17.51 2.50 0.61
CA ALA A 45 16.53 1.43 0.38
C ALA A 45 15.10 1.91 0.64
N PRO A 46 14.09 1.36 -0.06
CA PRO A 46 12.67 1.70 0.15
C PRO A 46 12.16 1.53 1.58
N ALA A 47 12.87 0.78 2.42
CA ALA A 47 12.53 0.55 3.82
C ALA A 47 13.10 1.63 4.76
N PHE A 48 13.57 2.77 4.24
CA PHE A 48 14.04 3.89 5.06
C PHE A 48 12.97 4.29 6.08
N PRO A 49 13.31 4.39 7.38
CA PRO A 49 12.35 4.71 8.43
C PRO A 49 11.95 6.19 8.38
N HIS A 50 10.67 6.50 8.48
CA HIS A 50 10.16 7.88 8.53
C HIS A 50 10.81 8.70 9.65
N ALA A 51 10.98 8.09 10.83
CA ALA A 51 11.59 8.73 11.99
C ALA A 51 13.08 9.10 11.82
N ALA A 52 13.73 8.54 10.80
CA ALA A 52 15.14 8.86 10.51
C ALA A 52 15.31 10.06 9.55
N ARG A 53 14.20 10.60 9.02
CA ARG A 53 14.23 11.79 8.17
C ARG A 53 14.69 13.00 9.00
N PRO A 54 15.75 13.70 8.60
CA PRO A 54 16.16 14.94 9.27
C PRO A 54 15.11 16.04 9.11
N GLU A 55 15.03 16.92 10.08
CA GLU A 55 14.19 18.10 9.99
C GLU A 55 14.60 18.95 8.78
N GLY A 56 13.63 19.51 8.07
CA GLY A 56 13.84 20.31 6.87
C GLY A 56 14.26 19.52 5.61
N ALA A 57 14.60 18.24 5.74
CA ALA A 57 14.91 17.40 4.60
C ALA A 57 13.62 16.84 3.93
N GLU A 58 13.71 16.57 2.65
CA GLU A 58 12.71 15.79 1.91
C GLU A 58 13.11 14.31 1.90
N ALA A 59 12.17 13.40 2.21
CA ALA A 59 12.31 11.97 2.00
C ALA A 59 11.30 11.52 0.92
N GLN A 60 11.82 11.18 -0.25
CA GLN A 60 11.06 10.89 -1.46
C GLN A 60 11.08 9.39 -1.75
N TRP A 61 9.92 8.71 -1.66
CA TRP A 61 9.77 7.34 -2.12
C TRP A 61 9.37 7.31 -3.58
N VAL A 62 10.17 6.64 -4.40
CA VAL A 62 9.98 6.58 -5.85
C VAL A 62 9.52 5.19 -6.24
N SER A 63 8.43 5.10 -7.02
CA SER A 63 8.01 3.87 -7.67
C SER A 63 8.18 3.93 -9.18
N TRP A 64 8.52 2.78 -9.76
CA TRP A 64 8.55 2.54 -11.18
C TRP A 64 7.63 1.37 -11.52
N ARG A 65 6.60 1.61 -12.33
CA ARG A 65 5.59 0.60 -12.70
C ARG A 65 4.95 -0.11 -11.50
N GLY A 66 4.71 0.64 -10.41
CA GLY A 66 4.07 0.12 -9.20
C GLY A 66 5.00 -0.56 -8.19
N ASP A 67 6.29 -0.71 -8.49
CA ASP A 67 7.28 -1.20 -7.54
C ASP A 67 8.13 -0.06 -6.99
N VAL A 68 8.25 0.04 -5.65
CA VAL A 68 9.11 1.04 -5.02
C VAL A 68 10.56 0.65 -5.23
N VAL A 69 11.28 1.50 -5.94
CA VAL A 69 12.68 1.26 -6.32
C VAL A 69 13.67 1.86 -5.35
N GLU A 70 13.32 2.97 -4.69
CA GLU A 70 14.20 3.68 -3.76
C GLU A 70 13.45 4.60 -2.81
N CYS A 71 14.16 5.07 -1.78
CA CYS A 71 13.90 6.28 -1.05
C CYS A 71 15.09 7.21 -1.27
N ALA A 72 14.89 8.41 -1.76
CA ALA A 72 15.89 9.46 -1.84
C ALA A 72 15.68 10.46 -0.71
N VAL A 73 16.77 10.92 -0.08
CA VAL A 73 16.70 12.00 0.91
C VAL A 73 17.50 13.18 0.38
N TRP A 74 16.86 14.35 0.39
CA TRP A 74 17.40 15.59 -0.18
C TRP A 74 17.57 16.67 0.91
N TRP A 75 18.63 17.47 0.80
CA TRP A 75 18.94 18.56 1.73
C TRP A 75 19.18 19.88 1.00
N GLY A 76 18.93 20.97 1.74
CA GLY A 76 19.20 22.32 1.32
C GLY A 76 18.52 22.70 0.02
N PRO A 77 19.23 23.25 -0.99
CA PRO A 77 18.61 23.72 -2.23
C PRO A 77 18.07 22.59 -3.14
N LEU A 78 18.29 21.31 -2.79
CA LEU A 78 17.72 20.18 -3.51
C LEU A 78 16.33 19.77 -2.98
N VAL A 79 15.89 20.35 -1.87
CA VAL A 79 14.54 20.09 -1.31
C VAL A 79 13.51 20.83 -2.14
N GLU A 80 12.61 20.12 -2.76
CA GLU A 80 11.44 20.69 -3.45
C GLU A 80 10.29 20.89 -2.47
N THR A 81 10.03 19.88 -1.63
CA THR A 81 8.99 19.93 -0.60
C THR A 81 9.51 19.24 0.66
N ALA A 82 9.75 20.01 1.73
CA ALA A 82 10.18 19.43 2.99
C ALA A 82 9.12 18.45 3.53
N GLY A 83 9.56 17.31 4.06
CA GLY A 83 8.65 16.29 4.53
C GLY A 83 8.79 14.98 3.77
N ARG A 84 7.69 14.22 3.69
CA ARG A 84 7.62 12.98 2.96
C ARG A 84 6.93 13.20 1.62
N THR A 85 7.48 12.61 0.57
CA THR A 85 6.92 12.67 -0.77
C THR A 85 6.87 11.28 -1.39
N ALA A 86 5.89 11.05 -2.27
CA ALA A 86 5.73 9.83 -3.03
C ALA A 86 5.68 10.17 -4.52
N THR A 87 6.68 9.74 -5.28
CA THR A 87 6.76 9.97 -6.71
C THR A 87 6.49 8.69 -7.48
N VAL A 88 5.51 8.75 -8.37
CA VAL A 88 5.13 7.64 -9.25
C VAL A 88 5.64 7.91 -10.65
N LEU A 89 6.43 6.98 -11.16
CA LEU A 89 6.98 7.00 -12.52
C LEU A 89 6.34 5.90 -13.36
N ARG A 90 5.86 6.27 -14.54
CA ARG A 90 5.28 5.34 -15.53
C ARG A 90 5.87 5.62 -16.90
N PRO A 91 5.99 4.61 -17.79
CA PRO A 91 6.43 4.85 -19.16
C PRO A 91 5.50 5.82 -19.90
N GLY A 92 6.09 6.84 -20.53
CA GLY A 92 5.35 7.79 -21.36
C GLY A 92 4.52 8.83 -20.60
N SER A 93 4.72 8.98 -19.29
CA SER A 93 4.11 10.04 -18.48
C SER A 93 5.17 10.79 -17.67
N ASP A 94 4.85 12.02 -17.31
CA ASP A 94 5.66 12.81 -16.39
C ASP A 94 5.68 12.18 -14.99
N ALA A 95 6.69 12.55 -14.19
CA ALA A 95 6.75 12.19 -12.79
C ALA A 95 5.61 12.88 -12.01
N MET A 96 4.89 12.11 -11.20
CA MET A 96 3.77 12.62 -10.43
C MET A 96 4.02 12.43 -8.95
N THR A 97 4.08 13.54 -8.22
CA THR A 97 4.43 13.57 -6.80
C THR A 97 3.22 13.91 -5.94
N LEU A 98 3.08 13.19 -4.83
CA LEU A 98 2.14 13.44 -3.73
C LEU A 98 2.97 13.77 -2.49
N THR A 99 2.57 14.79 -1.74
CA THR A 99 3.36 15.36 -0.64
C THR A 99 2.68 15.20 0.71
N GLU A 100 3.42 15.41 1.78
CA GLU A 100 2.89 15.37 3.15
C GLU A 100 1.87 16.49 3.41
N SER A 101 2.06 17.65 2.81
CA SER A 101 1.11 18.78 2.91
C SER A 101 -0.24 18.48 2.24
N ASP A 102 -0.28 17.59 1.26
CA ASP A 102 -1.54 17.16 0.65
C ASP A 102 -2.45 16.38 1.62
N ALA A 103 -1.90 15.90 2.74
CA ALA A 103 -2.67 15.20 3.78
C ALA A 103 -3.29 16.14 4.83
N GLU A 104 -2.98 17.43 4.80
CA GLU A 104 -3.53 18.38 5.76
C GLU A 104 -5.05 18.47 5.62
N GLY A 105 -5.78 18.21 6.72
CA GLY A 105 -7.23 18.18 6.75
C GLY A 105 -7.86 16.91 6.14
N ALA A 106 -7.11 15.82 6.02
CA ALA A 106 -7.67 14.51 5.67
C ALA A 106 -8.66 14.05 6.74
N ASP A 107 -9.77 13.45 6.28
CA ASP A 107 -10.77 12.88 7.17
C ASP A 107 -10.20 11.66 7.93
N PRO A 108 -10.73 11.38 9.14
CA PRO A 108 -10.38 10.16 9.86
C PRO A 108 -10.80 8.91 9.06
N PRO A 109 -10.24 7.73 9.38
CA PRO A 109 -10.68 6.48 8.77
C PRO A 109 -12.17 6.21 8.97
N LEU A 110 -12.72 5.33 8.11
CA LEU A 110 -14.14 4.97 8.16
C LEU A 110 -14.54 4.41 9.54
N GLU A 111 -15.66 4.88 10.08
CA GLU A 111 -16.18 4.44 11.38
C GLU A 111 -16.97 3.11 11.30
N SER A 112 -17.37 2.69 10.11
CA SER A 112 -18.12 1.44 9.91
C SER A 112 -18.05 0.95 8.46
N LEU A 113 -18.38 -0.31 8.24
CA LEU A 113 -18.52 -0.88 6.89
C LEU A 113 -19.65 -0.20 6.09
N GLY A 114 -20.68 0.31 6.76
CA GLY A 114 -21.77 1.03 6.12
C GLY A 114 -21.37 2.40 5.52
N ALA A 115 -20.24 2.94 5.93
CA ALA A 115 -19.67 4.17 5.36
C ALA A 115 -18.80 3.92 4.11
N LEU A 116 -18.63 2.65 3.68
CA LEU A 116 -17.87 2.33 2.48
C LEU A 116 -18.55 2.93 1.24
N GLY A 117 -17.83 3.73 0.48
CA GLY A 117 -18.31 4.34 -0.75
C GLY A 117 -18.31 3.39 -1.96
N GLY A 118 -18.77 3.89 -3.10
CA GLY A 118 -18.86 3.12 -4.34
C GLY A 118 -17.53 2.79 -5.00
N TYR A 119 -16.42 3.36 -4.52
CA TYR A 119 -15.09 3.18 -5.10
C TYR A 119 -14.06 2.84 -4.05
N LEU A 120 -13.20 1.87 -4.38
CA LEU A 120 -12.04 1.46 -3.60
C LEU A 120 -10.77 1.84 -4.36
N TYR A 121 -9.86 2.53 -3.69
CA TYR A 121 -8.55 2.88 -4.23
C TYR A 121 -7.47 2.03 -3.58
N GLU A 122 -6.65 1.42 -4.40
CA GLU A 122 -5.41 0.75 -4.00
C GLU A 122 -4.24 1.67 -4.30
N PRO A 123 -3.66 2.35 -3.29
CA PRO A 123 -2.56 3.27 -3.50
C PRO A 123 -1.33 2.59 -4.09
N ASP A 124 -0.57 3.34 -4.88
CA ASP A 124 0.77 2.93 -5.30
C ASP A 124 1.64 2.63 -4.08
N ARG A 125 2.57 1.72 -4.24
CA ARG A 125 3.45 1.31 -3.13
C ARG A 125 4.32 2.45 -2.60
N ALA A 126 4.68 3.47 -3.44
CA ALA A 126 5.39 4.65 -3.00
C ALA A 126 4.54 5.47 -2.02
N VAL A 127 3.24 5.66 -2.30
CA VAL A 127 2.29 6.34 -1.41
C VAL A 127 2.20 5.65 -0.05
N ILE A 128 2.09 4.31 -0.07
CA ILE A 128 2.05 3.51 1.17
C ILE A 128 3.37 3.61 1.94
N ARG A 129 4.50 3.54 1.22
CA ARG A 129 5.83 3.61 1.85
C ARG A 129 6.13 4.98 2.43
N ALA A 130 5.67 6.04 1.78
CA ALA A 130 5.77 7.39 2.30
C ALA A 130 4.78 7.67 3.45
N GLY A 131 3.78 6.79 3.68
CA GLY A 131 2.73 7.02 4.68
C GLY A 131 1.77 8.14 4.28
N LEU A 132 1.49 8.26 2.98
CA LEU A 132 0.67 9.33 2.39
C LEU A 132 -0.71 8.85 1.92
N THR A 133 -1.22 7.77 2.53
CA THR A 133 -2.58 7.27 2.20
C THR A 133 -3.64 8.32 2.52
N GLY A 134 -3.48 9.08 3.63
CA GLY A 134 -4.38 10.20 3.97
C GLY A 134 -4.37 11.33 2.92
N ALA A 135 -3.21 11.64 2.33
CA ALA A 135 -3.13 12.60 1.22
C ALA A 135 -3.94 12.13 0.01
N LEU A 136 -3.82 10.85 -0.35
CA LEU A 136 -4.64 10.26 -1.40
C LEU A 136 -6.13 10.31 -1.04
N ALA A 137 -6.49 9.98 0.21
CA ALA A 137 -7.87 10.01 0.68
C ALA A 137 -8.50 11.40 0.50
N ARG A 138 -7.80 12.43 0.95
CA ARG A 138 -8.24 13.82 0.77
C ARG A 138 -8.40 14.19 -0.70
N LEU A 139 -7.43 13.81 -1.54
CA LEU A 139 -7.45 14.14 -2.97
C LEU A 139 -8.66 13.53 -3.68
N VAL A 140 -9.06 12.30 -3.36
CA VAL A 140 -10.21 11.63 -3.97
C VAL A 140 -11.54 11.94 -3.26
N GLY A 141 -11.53 12.82 -2.26
CA GLY A 141 -12.73 13.15 -1.48
C GLY A 141 -13.27 11.95 -0.71
N GLY A 142 -12.40 11.17 -0.13
CA GLY A 142 -12.72 9.94 0.58
C GLY A 142 -11.97 9.80 1.90
N ALA A 143 -11.98 8.60 2.48
CA ALA A 143 -11.32 8.28 3.74
C ALA A 143 -10.57 6.94 3.66
N GLU A 144 -9.56 6.74 4.52
CA GLU A 144 -8.92 5.44 4.69
C GLU A 144 -9.92 4.43 5.27
N LEU A 145 -9.80 3.17 4.90
CA LEU A 145 -10.70 2.12 5.42
C LEU A 145 -10.45 1.84 6.90
N ASP A 146 -9.20 1.93 7.34
CA ASP A 146 -8.74 1.71 8.71
C ASP A 146 -7.28 2.19 8.81
N ASP A 147 -6.83 2.52 10.01
CA ASP A 147 -5.48 2.99 10.26
C ASP A 147 -4.41 2.05 9.69
N GLY A 148 -3.55 2.58 8.84
CA GLY A 148 -2.40 1.88 8.28
C GLY A 148 -2.71 0.70 7.37
N VAL A 149 -3.97 0.52 6.96
CA VAL A 149 -4.38 -0.54 6.03
C VAL A 149 -3.94 -0.23 4.61
N GLY A 150 -3.94 1.05 4.23
CA GLY A 150 -3.49 1.47 2.91
C GLY A 150 -4.49 1.16 1.80
N TYR A 151 -5.78 1.22 2.08
CA TYR A 151 -6.87 1.35 1.11
C TYR A 151 -7.66 2.61 1.43
N VAL A 152 -8.20 3.25 0.38
CA VAL A 152 -9.06 4.43 0.49
C VAL A 152 -10.40 4.13 -0.15
N SER A 153 -11.49 4.62 0.44
CA SER A 153 -12.84 4.58 -0.11
C SER A 153 -13.32 5.98 -0.44
N ALA A 154 -14.03 6.13 -1.56
CA ALA A 154 -14.70 7.37 -1.94
C ALA A 154 -16.08 7.11 -2.54
N ALA A 155 -16.97 8.11 -2.42
CA ALA A 155 -18.33 8.02 -2.96
C ALA A 155 -18.36 8.27 -4.49
N ALA A 156 -17.49 9.13 -5.00
CA ALA A 156 -17.40 9.49 -6.42
C ALA A 156 -16.08 9.00 -7.05
N PRO A 157 -16.06 8.70 -8.35
CA PRO A 157 -14.85 8.30 -9.03
C PRO A 157 -13.97 9.51 -9.35
N LEU A 158 -12.67 9.38 -9.09
CA LEU A 158 -11.65 10.29 -9.57
C LEU A 158 -10.45 9.47 -10.06
N ASP A 159 -10.01 9.70 -11.29
CA ASP A 159 -8.81 9.05 -11.81
C ASP A 159 -7.59 9.81 -11.33
N VAL A 160 -6.71 9.09 -10.64
CA VAL A 160 -5.49 9.64 -10.07
C VAL A 160 -4.30 8.74 -10.41
N PRO A 161 -3.11 9.30 -10.64
CA PRO A 161 -1.94 8.50 -11.00
C PRO A 161 -1.36 7.68 -9.83
N TRP A 162 -1.72 8.02 -8.61
CA TRP A 162 -1.16 7.42 -7.38
C TRP A 162 -1.91 6.19 -6.88
N ALA A 163 -2.99 5.75 -7.57
CA ALA A 163 -3.75 4.58 -7.15
C ALA A 163 -4.40 3.86 -8.32
N HIS A 164 -4.70 2.57 -8.12
CA HIS A 164 -5.66 1.85 -8.94
C HIS A 164 -7.05 2.00 -8.32
N ARG A 165 -8.02 2.40 -9.12
CA ARG A 165 -9.42 2.50 -8.72
C ARG A 165 -10.18 1.24 -9.08
N TYR A 166 -11.07 0.82 -8.20
CA TYR A 166 -12.01 -0.27 -8.37
C TYR A 166 -13.42 0.24 -8.08
N THR A 167 -14.42 -0.31 -8.77
CA THR A 167 -15.82 -0.15 -8.37
C THR A 167 -16.15 -1.17 -7.29
N VAL A 168 -16.75 -0.74 -6.19
CA VAL A 168 -17.24 -1.63 -5.13
C VAL A 168 -18.56 -2.24 -5.59
N VAL A 169 -18.60 -3.56 -5.72
CA VAL A 169 -19.80 -4.31 -6.09
C VAL A 169 -20.63 -4.62 -4.85
N GLU A 170 -19.96 -5.13 -3.81
CA GLU A 170 -20.59 -5.50 -2.54
C GLU A 170 -19.53 -5.68 -1.46
N ALA A 171 -19.90 -5.49 -0.20
CA ALA A 171 -19.01 -5.69 0.94
C ALA A 171 -19.74 -6.37 2.09
N MET A 172 -19.01 -7.22 2.85
CA MET A 172 -19.57 -7.88 4.04
C MET A 172 -18.46 -8.17 5.07
N PRO A 173 -18.83 -8.34 6.34
CA PRO A 173 -17.92 -8.88 7.35
C PRO A 173 -17.35 -10.23 6.92
N TRP A 174 -16.07 -10.47 7.23
CA TRP A 174 -15.43 -11.72 6.87
C TRP A 174 -16.05 -12.90 7.61
N ASN A 175 -16.70 -13.77 6.85
CA ASN A 175 -17.16 -15.08 7.30
C ASN A 175 -17.06 -16.06 6.13
N VAL A 176 -16.30 -17.13 6.29
CA VAL A 176 -16.02 -18.09 5.19
C VAL A 176 -17.31 -18.66 4.57
N LYS A 177 -18.32 -18.98 5.40
CA LYS A 177 -19.58 -19.56 4.92
C LYS A 177 -20.39 -18.53 4.12
N ALA A 178 -20.50 -17.30 4.63
CA ALA A 178 -21.21 -16.19 3.97
C ALA A 178 -20.53 -15.81 2.65
N VAL A 179 -19.23 -15.55 2.68
CA VAL A 179 -18.45 -15.18 1.48
C VAL A 179 -18.47 -16.29 0.43
N ARG A 180 -18.37 -17.55 0.85
CA ARG A 180 -18.53 -18.71 -0.07
C ARG A 180 -19.90 -18.73 -0.73
N GLY A 181 -20.97 -18.58 0.03
CA GLY A 181 -22.34 -18.54 -0.49
C GLY A 181 -22.52 -17.43 -1.50
N TRP A 182 -22.04 -16.26 -1.13
CA TRP A 182 -22.08 -15.05 -1.94
C TRP A 182 -21.32 -15.17 -3.28
N LEU A 183 -20.10 -15.73 -3.27
CA LEU A 183 -19.33 -15.97 -4.49
C LEU A 183 -19.95 -17.08 -5.37
N ARG A 184 -20.46 -18.16 -4.74
CA ARG A 184 -21.11 -19.27 -5.47
C ARG A 184 -22.40 -18.85 -6.15
N SER A 185 -23.21 -18.01 -5.54
CA SER A 185 -24.45 -17.51 -6.15
C SER A 185 -24.18 -16.69 -7.42
N ARG A 186 -22.93 -16.22 -7.61
CA ARG A 186 -22.46 -15.49 -8.80
C ARG A 186 -21.66 -16.37 -9.77
N GLY A 187 -21.63 -17.68 -9.55
CA GLY A 187 -20.93 -18.62 -10.41
C GLY A 187 -19.40 -18.47 -10.40
N VAL A 188 -18.82 -17.88 -9.33
CA VAL A 188 -17.38 -17.63 -9.26
C VAL A 188 -16.60 -18.92 -9.07
N GLY A 189 -15.60 -19.15 -9.92
CA GLY A 189 -14.65 -20.26 -9.83
C GLY A 189 -13.21 -19.77 -9.70
N ARG A 190 -12.88 -18.67 -10.37
CA ARG A 190 -11.55 -18.02 -10.28
C ARG A 190 -11.61 -16.78 -9.40
N LEU A 191 -10.84 -16.77 -8.31
CA LEU A 191 -10.84 -15.68 -7.34
C LEU A 191 -9.47 -15.04 -7.24
N THR A 192 -9.38 -13.75 -7.60
CA THR A 192 -8.25 -12.90 -7.26
C THR A 192 -8.45 -12.36 -5.85
N ILE A 193 -7.48 -12.57 -4.99
CA ILE A 193 -7.51 -12.07 -3.61
C ILE A 193 -6.42 -11.02 -3.45
N LYS A 194 -6.84 -9.79 -3.18
CA LYS A 194 -5.99 -8.72 -2.69
C LYS A 194 -6.09 -8.69 -1.17
N LYS A 195 -4.99 -8.54 -0.44
CA LYS A 195 -5.05 -8.46 1.02
C LYS A 195 -4.20 -7.33 1.57
N ARG A 196 -4.76 -6.61 2.54
CA ARG A 196 -4.04 -5.60 3.33
C ARG A 196 -4.60 -5.54 4.75
N GLY A 197 -3.71 -5.37 5.73
CA GLY A 197 -4.11 -5.22 7.13
C GLY A 197 -4.72 -6.46 7.80
N VAL A 198 -4.68 -7.63 7.15
CA VAL A 198 -5.21 -8.89 7.69
C VAL A 198 -4.16 -10.00 7.61
N SER A 199 -4.23 -10.96 8.53
CA SER A 199 -3.32 -12.12 8.58
C SER A 199 -3.78 -13.31 7.74
N LEU A 200 -4.92 -13.18 7.03
CA LEU A 200 -5.47 -14.24 6.18
C LEU A 200 -4.52 -14.55 5.02
N GLU A 201 -4.20 -15.84 4.82
CA GLU A 201 -3.37 -16.25 3.69
C GLU A 201 -4.23 -16.58 2.46
N PRO A 202 -4.01 -15.95 1.29
CA PRO A 202 -4.84 -16.11 0.11
C PRO A 202 -5.06 -17.56 -0.32
N GLU A 203 -4.03 -18.39 -0.27
CA GLU A 203 -4.13 -19.81 -0.62
C GLU A 203 -4.98 -20.60 0.37
N ALA A 204 -4.90 -20.29 1.67
CA ALA A 204 -5.74 -20.88 2.68
C ALA A 204 -7.21 -20.49 2.49
N VAL A 205 -7.46 -19.22 2.17
CA VAL A 205 -8.79 -18.69 1.87
C VAL A 205 -9.38 -19.40 0.63
N ARG A 206 -8.64 -19.53 -0.48
CA ARG A 206 -9.10 -20.24 -1.69
C ARG A 206 -9.49 -21.68 -1.37
N ARG A 207 -8.65 -22.41 -0.62
CA ARG A 207 -8.96 -23.80 -0.21
C ARG A 207 -10.21 -23.88 0.64
N GLN A 208 -10.44 -22.91 1.55
CA GLN A 208 -11.64 -22.88 2.38
C GLN A 208 -12.89 -22.57 1.57
N LEU A 209 -12.83 -21.65 0.62
CA LEU A 209 -13.97 -21.22 -0.19
C LEU A 209 -14.45 -22.33 -1.16
N ARG A 210 -13.58 -23.20 -1.68
CA ARG A 210 -13.90 -24.33 -2.56
C ARG A 210 -14.83 -23.90 -3.69
N LEU A 211 -14.42 -22.89 -4.45
CA LEU A 211 -15.17 -22.39 -5.60
C LEU A 211 -14.96 -23.29 -6.82
N SER A 212 -16.03 -23.46 -7.64
CA SER A 212 -16.01 -24.35 -8.81
C SER A 212 -16.79 -23.80 -10.01
N GLY A 213 -17.16 -22.52 -9.99
CA GLY A 213 -17.84 -21.86 -11.12
C GLY A 213 -16.90 -21.55 -12.28
N SER A 214 -17.42 -20.87 -13.31
CA SER A 214 -16.67 -20.42 -14.49
C SER A 214 -16.33 -18.94 -14.47
N SER A 215 -17.03 -18.15 -13.65
CA SER A 215 -16.83 -16.69 -13.54
C SER A 215 -15.59 -16.34 -12.74
N GLU A 216 -15.07 -15.14 -13.00
CA GLU A 216 -13.97 -14.56 -12.24
C GLU A 216 -14.47 -13.47 -11.31
N ALA A 217 -13.79 -13.27 -10.18
CA ALA A 217 -14.02 -12.14 -9.29
C ALA A 217 -12.74 -11.69 -8.62
N THR A 218 -12.71 -10.43 -8.19
CA THR A 218 -11.67 -9.89 -7.33
C THR A 218 -12.26 -9.52 -5.99
N VAL A 219 -11.62 -9.96 -4.91
CA VAL A 219 -12.01 -9.62 -3.53
C VAL A 219 -10.82 -9.01 -2.80
N ALA A 220 -11.03 -7.85 -2.22
CA ALA A 220 -10.11 -7.25 -1.26
C ALA A 220 -10.49 -7.75 0.15
N LEU A 221 -9.56 -8.46 0.78
CA LEU A 221 -9.64 -8.84 2.20
C LEU A 221 -8.87 -7.80 3.00
N THR A 222 -9.58 -7.08 3.86
CA THR A 222 -9.02 -5.94 4.55
C THR A 222 -9.71 -5.70 5.89
N ARG A 223 -9.44 -4.56 6.53
CA ARG A 223 -10.16 -4.10 7.72
C ARG A 223 -10.91 -2.81 7.41
N VAL A 224 -12.05 -2.66 8.07
CA VAL A 224 -12.80 -1.40 8.17
C VAL A 224 -13.20 -1.25 9.64
N ALA A 225 -12.85 -0.15 10.27
CA ALA A 225 -13.12 0.11 11.68
C ALA A 225 -12.73 -1.08 12.61
N GLY A 226 -11.55 -1.64 12.41
CA GLY A 226 -11.03 -2.79 13.17
C GLY A 226 -11.61 -4.15 12.77
N GLN A 227 -12.68 -4.20 11.98
CA GLN A 227 -13.33 -5.44 11.58
C GLN A 227 -12.76 -6.00 10.26
N THR A 228 -12.45 -7.28 10.20
CA THR A 228 -12.07 -7.94 8.94
C THR A 228 -13.27 -8.05 8.02
N VAL A 229 -13.10 -7.61 6.76
CA VAL A 229 -14.16 -7.56 5.75
C VAL A 229 -13.69 -8.15 4.42
N ALA A 230 -14.65 -8.58 3.62
CA ALA A 230 -14.47 -8.94 2.21
C ALA A 230 -15.21 -7.91 1.35
N VAL A 231 -14.49 -7.22 0.47
CA VAL A 231 -15.04 -6.26 -0.49
C VAL A 231 -14.85 -6.83 -1.89
N MET A 232 -15.96 -7.16 -2.57
CA MET A 232 -15.92 -7.56 -3.97
C MET A 232 -15.82 -6.32 -4.84
N VAL A 233 -14.87 -6.35 -5.76
CA VAL A 233 -14.54 -5.19 -6.59
C VAL A 233 -14.35 -5.58 -8.04
N ASP A 234 -14.74 -4.70 -8.93
CA ASP A 234 -14.42 -4.76 -10.35
C ASP A 234 -13.36 -3.70 -10.70
N PRO A 235 -12.38 -4.03 -11.58
CA PRO A 235 -11.46 -3.03 -12.08
C PRO A 235 -12.25 -1.90 -12.76
N ALA A 236 -12.02 -0.67 -12.36
CA ALA A 236 -12.54 0.50 -13.07
C ALA A 236 -11.48 0.94 -14.10
N TRP A 237 -11.81 0.81 -15.36
CA TRP A 237 -10.98 1.22 -16.50
C TRP A 237 -11.12 2.70 -16.76
#